data_358c82641d4edeb64e4d3132184268e8
#
_entry.id   358c82641d4edeb64e4d3132184268e8
#
_cell.length_a   1.000
_cell.length_b   1.000
_cell.length_c   1.000
_cell.angle_alpha   90.00
_cell.angle_beta   90.00
_cell.angle_gamma   90.00
#
_symmetry.space_group_name_H-M   'P 1'
#
loop_
_entity.id
_entity.type
_entity.pdbx_description
1 polymer ?
#
loop_
_entity_poly.entity_id
_entity_poly.type
_entity_poly.pdbx_seq_one_letter_code
_entity_poly.pdbx_strand_id
1 'polypeptide(L)'
;MTTGAEFARRDDPPSPAHLDRVEPYAREMFPIGARKDAAPWLGRRPCLPDMRPIIGPFPRKPGLWLDVGHHHLGLTLGPITGRLLADMITGEAPFVDPAPFKAERFGA
;
A
#
# COMPACT_ATOMS: atom_id res chain seq x y z
N MET A 1 2.78 13.61 -12.58
CA MET A 1 2.69 14.18 -11.22
C MET A 1 1.72 13.37 -10.39
N THR A 2 2.00 13.15 -9.13
CA THR A 2 1.11 12.52 -8.15
C THR A 2 1.07 13.37 -6.88
N THR A 3 -0.03 13.28 -6.13
CA THR A 3 -0.23 14.07 -4.92
C THR A 3 -0.60 13.16 -3.74
N GLY A 4 -1.12 13.72 -2.65
CA GLY A 4 -1.50 13.01 -1.45
C GLY A 4 -2.62 11.97 -1.63
N ALA A 5 -3.05 11.41 -0.52
CA ALA A 5 -4.13 10.42 -0.47
C ALA A 5 -5.47 11.08 -0.15
N GLU A 6 -6.52 10.55 -0.72
CA GLU A 6 -7.91 10.88 -0.44
C GLU A 6 -8.53 9.75 0.39
N PHE A 7 -9.11 10.09 1.54
CA PHE A 7 -9.84 9.13 2.37
C PHE A 7 -11.30 9.12 1.94
N ALA A 8 -11.70 8.06 1.26
CA ALA A 8 -13.01 7.90 0.67
C ALA A 8 -13.44 6.44 0.69
N ARG A 9 -14.72 6.17 0.42
CA ARG A 9 -15.19 4.80 0.21
C ARG A 9 -14.65 4.29 -1.13
N ARG A 10 -14.61 2.97 -1.27
CA ARG A 10 -14.05 2.31 -2.45
C ARG A 10 -14.67 2.82 -3.76
N ASP A 11 -15.98 3.06 -3.76
CA ASP A 11 -16.75 3.36 -4.95
C ASP A 11 -17.13 4.85 -5.08
N ASP A 12 -16.61 5.70 -4.17
CA ASP A 12 -16.81 7.14 -4.25
C ASP A 12 -16.14 7.70 -5.52
N PRO A 13 -16.72 8.73 -6.13
CA PRO A 13 -16.12 9.40 -7.27
C PRO A 13 -14.80 10.07 -6.87
N PRO A 14 -13.79 10.10 -7.77
CA PRO A 14 -12.52 10.76 -7.49
C PRO A 14 -12.69 12.27 -7.31
N SER A 15 -11.94 12.84 -6.36
CA SER A 15 -11.83 14.28 -6.17
C SER A 15 -10.43 14.76 -6.55
N PRO A 16 -10.24 15.48 -7.65
CA PRO A 16 -8.92 15.96 -8.07
C PRO A 16 -8.43 17.17 -7.29
N ALA A 17 -9.10 17.59 -6.23
CA ALA A 17 -8.85 18.83 -5.50
C ALA A 17 -7.38 19.01 -5.05
N HIS A 18 -6.72 17.92 -4.63
CA HIS A 18 -5.30 17.95 -4.27
C HIS A 18 -4.41 18.23 -5.48
N LEU A 19 -4.71 17.57 -6.59
CA LEU A 19 -3.95 17.73 -7.83
C LEU A 19 -4.05 19.17 -8.35
N ASP A 20 -5.26 19.70 -8.38
CA ASP A 20 -5.52 21.06 -8.86
C ASP A 20 -4.85 22.14 -7.99
N ARG A 21 -4.77 21.90 -6.67
CA ARG A 21 -4.08 22.81 -5.74
C ARG A 21 -2.57 22.77 -5.88
N VAL A 22 -1.97 21.62 -6.14
CA VAL A 22 -0.51 21.42 -6.16
C VAL A 22 0.08 21.74 -7.53
N GLU A 23 -0.67 21.58 -8.61
CA GLU A 23 -0.15 21.75 -9.96
C GLU A 23 0.47 23.14 -10.23
N PRO A 24 -0.11 24.28 -9.79
CA PRO A 24 0.51 25.59 -9.97
C PRO A 24 1.93 25.66 -9.36
N TYR A 25 2.08 25.19 -8.13
CA TYR A 25 3.39 25.16 -7.44
C TYR A 25 4.38 24.23 -8.13
N ALA A 26 3.92 23.08 -8.61
CA ALA A 26 4.77 22.15 -9.33
C ALA A 26 5.27 22.75 -10.65
N ARG A 27 4.49 23.61 -11.31
CA ARG A 27 4.89 24.32 -12.52
C ARG A 27 5.93 25.41 -12.27
N GLU A 28 5.93 26.00 -11.08
CA GLU A 28 6.96 26.95 -10.66
C GLU A 28 8.31 26.25 -10.41
N MET A 29 8.27 25.01 -9.91
CA MET A 29 9.47 24.24 -9.55
C MET A 29 10.07 23.45 -10.72
N PHE A 30 9.24 23.01 -11.67
CA PHE A 30 9.64 22.13 -12.76
C PHE A 30 8.99 22.54 -14.09
N PRO A 31 9.68 22.35 -15.22
CA PRO A 31 9.13 22.61 -16.55
C PRO A 31 8.09 21.55 -16.95
N ILE A 32 6.96 21.51 -16.25
CA ILE A 32 5.88 20.57 -16.51
C ILE A 32 5.10 21.02 -17.74
N GLY A 33 4.97 20.16 -18.75
CA GLY A 33 4.17 20.39 -19.94
C GLY A 33 2.65 20.35 -19.67
N ALA A 34 1.85 20.48 -20.73
CA ALA A 34 0.40 20.34 -20.64
C ALA A 34 -0.02 18.95 -20.14
N ARG A 35 -1.17 18.87 -19.46
CA ARG A 35 -1.78 17.57 -19.11
C ARG A 35 -2.03 16.76 -20.39
N LYS A 36 -1.64 15.50 -20.39
CA LYS A 36 -1.91 14.58 -21.52
C LYS A 36 -3.31 14.03 -21.47
N ASP A 37 -3.80 13.73 -20.26
CA ASP A 37 -5.12 13.14 -20.04
C ASP A 37 -6.08 14.21 -19.50
N ALA A 38 -7.30 14.22 -20.03
CA ALA A 38 -8.34 15.15 -19.62
C ALA A 38 -8.82 14.92 -18.18
N ALA A 39 -8.81 13.66 -17.73
CA ALA A 39 -9.20 13.27 -16.38
C ALA A 39 -8.02 12.69 -15.62
N PRO A 40 -7.79 13.09 -14.35
CA PRO A 40 -6.79 12.47 -13.50
C PRO A 40 -7.11 11.00 -13.23
N TRP A 41 -6.09 10.16 -13.22
CA TRP A 41 -6.22 8.79 -12.78
C TRP A 41 -6.19 8.69 -11.26
N LEU A 42 -7.10 7.91 -10.67
CA LEU A 42 -7.15 7.60 -9.25
C LEU A 42 -6.95 6.12 -9.02
N GLY A 43 -5.86 5.76 -8.33
CA GLY A 43 -5.64 4.40 -7.84
C GLY A 43 -6.27 4.20 -6.47
N ARG A 44 -7.03 3.12 -6.31
CA ARG A 44 -7.58 2.72 -5.01
C ARG A 44 -6.58 1.88 -4.26
N ARG A 45 -6.28 2.26 -3.03
CA ARG A 45 -5.27 1.62 -2.19
C ARG A 45 -5.93 1.06 -0.92
N PRO A 46 -5.90 -0.27 -0.70
CA PRO A 46 -6.36 -0.83 0.56
C PRO A 46 -5.43 -0.40 1.69
N CYS A 47 -5.99 0.20 2.72
CA CYS A 47 -5.26 0.59 3.92
C CYS A 47 -5.77 -0.19 5.11
N LEU A 48 -4.84 -0.73 5.90
CA LEU A 48 -5.16 -1.41 7.15
C LEU A 48 -5.23 -0.39 8.29
N PRO A 49 -6.09 -0.59 9.28
CA PRO A 49 -6.30 0.39 10.37
C PRO A 49 -5.03 0.74 11.15
N ASP A 50 -4.15 -0.24 11.33
CA ASP A 50 -2.89 -0.08 12.06
C ASP A 50 -1.69 0.28 11.18
N MET A 51 -1.92 0.51 9.89
CA MET A 51 -0.89 0.89 8.91
C MET A 51 0.27 -0.11 8.78
N ARG A 52 0.12 -1.35 9.22
CA ARG A 52 1.11 -2.42 9.08
C ARG A 52 0.64 -3.48 8.10
N PRO A 53 1.51 -4.05 7.24
CA PRO A 53 1.13 -5.15 6.36
C PRO A 53 0.71 -6.41 7.14
N ILE A 54 -0.03 -7.29 6.49
CA ILE A 54 -0.28 -8.65 6.97
C ILE A 54 0.72 -9.55 6.27
N ILE A 55 1.55 -10.26 7.05
CA ILE A 55 2.57 -11.18 6.55
C ILE A 55 2.47 -12.50 7.32
N GLY A 56 2.33 -13.61 6.62
CA GLY A 56 2.30 -14.92 7.22
C GLY A 56 1.11 -15.78 6.80
N PRO A 57 0.92 -16.96 7.47
CA PRO A 57 -0.16 -17.87 7.15
C PRO A 57 -1.53 -17.29 7.52
N PHE A 58 -2.54 -17.60 6.72
CA PHE A 58 -3.91 -17.25 7.04
C PHE A 58 -4.54 -18.35 7.92
N PRO A 59 -4.93 -18.05 9.19
CA PRO A 59 -5.27 -19.08 10.17
C PRO A 59 -6.41 -19.99 9.76
N ARG A 60 -7.42 -19.45 9.08
CA ARG A 60 -8.64 -20.17 8.70
C ARG A 60 -8.53 -20.95 7.38
N LYS A 61 -7.39 -20.90 6.69
CA LYS A 61 -7.20 -21.60 5.43
C LYS A 61 -5.78 -22.13 5.31
N PRO A 62 -5.53 -23.37 5.71
CA PRO A 62 -4.22 -24.00 5.57
C PRO A 62 -3.67 -23.91 4.15
N GLY A 63 -2.39 -23.60 4.02
CA GLY A 63 -1.71 -23.41 2.74
C GLY A 63 -1.88 -22.02 2.09
N LEU A 64 -2.73 -21.15 2.63
CA LEU A 64 -2.82 -19.76 2.21
C LEU A 64 -1.85 -18.90 3.02
N TRP A 65 -0.97 -18.19 2.33
CA TRP A 65 -0.02 -17.25 2.89
C TRP A 65 -0.33 -15.84 2.39
N LEU A 66 -0.16 -14.85 3.23
CA LEU A 66 -0.44 -13.45 2.93
C LEU A 66 0.84 -12.61 2.99
N ASP A 67 0.97 -11.69 2.05
CA ASP A 67 1.92 -10.59 2.06
C ASP A 67 1.22 -9.38 1.43
N VAL A 68 0.37 -8.69 2.20
CA VAL A 68 -0.58 -7.70 1.70
C VAL A 68 -0.71 -6.49 2.63
N GLY A 69 -1.29 -5.41 2.12
CA GLY A 69 -1.60 -4.24 2.95
C GLY A 69 -0.43 -3.29 3.16
N HIS A 70 0.52 -3.22 2.22
CA HIS A 70 1.69 -2.34 2.28
C HIS A 70 1.40 -0.86 2.03
N HIS A 71 0.14 -0.49 1.84
CA HIS A 71 -0.27 0.89 1.57
C HIS A 71 0.47 1.49 0.36
N HIS A 72 1.16 2.61 0.56
CA HIS A 72 1.99 3.27 -0.45
C HIS A 72 3.45 2.78 -0.49
N LEU A 73 3.80 1.84 0.39
CA LEU A 73 5.17 1.36 0.56
C LEU A 73 5.44 -0.01 -0.09
N GLY A 74 4.49 -0.56 -0.86
CA GLY A 74 4.61 -1.91 -1.41
C GLY A 74 5.85 -2.12 -2.26
N LEU A 75 6.21 -1.17 -3.11
CA LEU A 75 7.43 -1.26 -3.93
C LEU A 75 8.70 -1.26 -3.07
N THR A 76 8.73 -0.44 -2.02
CA THR A 76 9.88 -0.33 -1.11
C THR A 76 10.01 -1.53 -0.18
N LEU A 77 8.89 -2.00 0.37
CA LEU A 77 8.87 -3.06 1.38
C LEU A 77 8.78 -4.46 0.78
N GLY A 78 8.32 -4.62 -0.46
CA GLY A 78 8.10 -5.91 -1.09
C GLY A 78 9.29 -6.88 -0.97
N PRO A 79 10.53 -6.49 -1.28
CA PRO A 79 11.68 -7.39 -1.16
C PRO A 79 11.92 -7.88 0.26
N ILE A 80 11.80 -7.00 1.27
CA ILE A 80 12.08 -7.37 2.66
C ILE A 80 10.94 -8.17 3.29
N THR A 81 9.68 -7.86 2.96
CA THR A 81 8.51 -8.62 3.43
C THR A 81 8.42 -9.96 2.74
N GLY A 82 8.77 -10.03 1.45
CA GLY A 82 8.90 -11.28 0.72
C GLY A 82 9.96 -12.21 1.32
N ARG A 83 11.09 -11.67 1.78
CA ARG A 83 12.10 -12.44 2.52
C ARG A 83 11.52 -12.97 3.83
N LEU A 84 10.87 -12.12 4.63
CA LEU A 84 10.24 -12.54 5.87
C LEU A 84 9.24 -13.67 5.65
N LEU A 85 8.41 -13.54 4.61
CA LEU A 85 7.45 -14.56 4.24
C LEU A 85 8.15 -15.87 3.82
N ALA A 86 9.24 -15.79 3.06
CA ALA A 86 10.01 -16.95 2.64
C ALA A 86 10.63 -17.69 3.84
N ASP A 87 11.26 -16.96 4.77
CA ASP A 87 11.82 -17.55 6.00
C ASP A 87 10.73 -18.31 6.77
N MET A 88 9.52 -17.75 6.89
CA MET A 88 8.39 -18.40 7.56
C MET A 88 7.89 -19.64 6.81
N ILE A 89 7.84 -19.64 5.49
CA ILE A 89 7.38 -20.77 4.66
C ILE A 89 8.38 -21.92 4.73
N THR A 90 9.67 -21.61 4.71
CA THR A 90 10.73 -22.64 4.72
C THR A 90 11.10 -23.12 6.11
N GLY A 91 10.57 -22.50 7.17
CA GLY A 91 10.89 -22.82 8.55
C GLY A 91 12.26 -22.29 9.00
N GLU A 92 12.83 -21.34 8.25
CA GLU A 92 14.02 -20.63 8.65
C GLU A 92 13.71 -19.63 9.77
N ALA A 93 14.73 -19.26 10.55
CA ALA A 93 14.56 -18.25 11.58
C ALA A 93 14.32 -16.88 10.94
N PRO A 94 13.14 -16.26 11.16
CA PRO A 94 12.86 -14.94 10.63
C PRO A 94 13.85 -13.90 11.18
N PHE A 95 14.32 -12.99 10.33
CA PHE A 95 15.27 -11.95 10.72
C PHE A 95 14.65 -10.86 11.62
N VAL A 96 13.31 -10.85 11.75
CA VAL A 96 12.54 -9.98 12.63
C VAL A 96 11.34 -10.75 13.19
N ASP A 97 10.86 -10.36 14.38
CA ASP A 97 9.67 -10.96 14.98
C ASP A 97 8.44 -10.79 14.05
N PRO A 98 7.83 -11.87 13.54
CA PRO A 98 6.67 -11.82 12.67
C PRO A 98 5.35 -11.54 13.40
N ALA A 99 5.31 -11.62 14.72
CA ALA A 99 4.07 -11.52 15.49
C ALA A 99 3.27 -10.24 15.22
N PRO A 100 3.89 -9.05 15.09
CA PRO A 100 3.16 -7.82 14.79
C PRO A 100 2.50 -7.78 13.41
N PHE A 101 2.84 -8.71 12.51
CA PHE A 101 2.35 -8.74 11.13
C PHE A 101 1.30 -9.82 10.88
N LYS A 102 1.00 -10.66 11.86
CA LYS A 102 0.03 -11.76 11.71
C LYS A 102 -1.41 -11.25 11.49
N ALA A 103 -2.20 -12.02 10.74
CA ALA A 103 -3.61 -11.71 10.47
C ALA A 103 -4.50 -11.76 11.71
N GLU A 104 -4.13 -12.60 12.70
CA GLU A 104 -4.86 -12.81 13.96
C GLU A 104 -5.05 -11.51 14.76
N ARG A 105 -4.21 -10.51 14.57
CA ARG A 105 -4.38 -9.19 15.21
C ARG A 105 -5.67 -8.46 14.83
N PHE A 106 -6.36 -8.94 13.78
CA PHE A 106 -7.68 -8.45 13.37
C PHE A 106 -8.80 -9.45 13.69
N GLY A 107 -8.54 -10.49 14.51
CA GLY A 107 -9.53 -11.50 14.86
C GLY A 107 -9.79 -12.53 13.75
N ALA A 108 -8.83 -12.69 12.84
CA ALA A 108 -8.92 -13.64 11.73
C ALA A 108 -8.71 -15.08 12.15
#